data_380a7ceb6cc0d72cbb76fb3f5ae56a0c
#
_entry.id   380a7ceb6cc0d72cbb76fb3f5ae56a0c
#
_cell.length_a   1.000
_cell.length_b   1.000
_cell.length_c   1.000
_cell.angle_alpha   90.00
_cell.angle_beta   90.00
_cell.angle_gamma   90.00
#
_symmetry.space_group_name_H-M   'P 1'
#
loop_
_entity.id
_entity.type
_entity.pdbx_description
1 polymer ?
#
loop_
_entity_poly.entity_id
_entity_poly.type
_entity_poly.pdbx_seq_one_letter_code
_entity_poly.pdbx_strand_id
1 'polypeptide(L)'
;SALDVSVQAQVVNLLIRLQKERNLTSIFIAHDLSMVKHISDRVGVMYLGRMVELAEADELYDHPVHPYTSALMSAIPIQDPKKEKERQIIRLKGEVPSPVDVPEGCAFCNRCPIAEEICRRKMPELKEVSKEHFVACHKLKGQ
;
A
#
# COMPACT_ATOMS: atom_id res chain seq x y z
N SER A 1 6.92 17.48 -1.47
CA SER A 1 7.71 17.30 -0.23
C SER A 1 8.31 18.60 0.31
N ALA A 2 8.25 19.69 -0.48
CA ALA A 2 8.77 21.02 -0.08
C ALA A 2 7.66 21.96 0.43
N LEU A 3 6.40 21.53 0.41
CA LEU A 3 5.26 22.31 0.87
C LEU A 3 4.93 21.96 2.32
N ASP A 4 4.50 22.97 3.10
CA ASP A 4 3.95 22.71 4.42
C ASP A 4 2.61 21.96 4.35
N VAL A 5 2.19 21.37 5.45
CA VAL A 5 0.96 20.54 5.52
C VAL A 5 -0.29 21.32 5.09
N SER A 6 -0.34 22.62 5.38
CA SER A 6 -1.48 23.47 5.04
C SER A 6 -1.58 23.69 3.53
N VAL A 7 -0.46 23.98 2.87
CA VAL A 7 -0.40 24.17 1.42
C VAL A 7 -0.65 22.84 0.70
N GLN A 8 -0.14 21.72 1.21
CA GLN A 8 -0.45 20.39 0.65
C GLN A 8 -1.94 20.11 0.67
N ALA A 9 -2.62 20.39 1.79
CA ALA A 9 -4.07 20.21 1.90
C ALA A 9 -4.86 21.08 0.90
N GLN A 10 -4.44 22.33 0.69
CA GLN A 10 -5.06 23.22 -0.29
C GLN A 10 -4.90 22.70 -1.73
N VAL A 11 -3.72 22.20 -2.09
CA VAL A 11 -3.45 21.62 -3.42
C VAL A 11 -4.31 20.36 -3.62
N VAL A 12 -4.39 19.49 -2.64
CA VAL A 12 -5.24 18.26 -2.71
C VAL A 12 -6.70 18.62 -2.91
N ASN A 13 -7.23 19.58 -2.13
CA ASN A 13 -8.61 20.05 -2.28
C ASN A 13 -8.88 20.66 -3.65
N LEU A 14 -7.91 21.40 -4.19
CA LEU A 14 -8.02 21.94 -5.56
C LEU A 14 -8.07 20.82 -6.60
N LEU A 15 -7.21 19.79 -6.47
CA LEU A 15 -7.19 18.65 -7.38
C LEU A 15 -8.52 17.88 -7.35
N ILE A 16 -9.05 17.59 -6.16
CA ILE A 16 -10.37 16.93 -5.99
C ILE A 16 -11.48 17.74 -6.66
N ARG A 17 -11.47 19.06 -6.48
CA ARG A 17 -12.46 19.93 -7.13
C ARG A 17 -12.33 19.89 -8.65
N LEU A 18 -11.12 19.99 -9.20
CA LEU A 18 -10.89 19.93 -10.66
C LEU A 18 -11.28 18.56 -11.23
N GLN A 19 -11.01 17.46 -10.52
CA GLN A 19 -11.46 16.12 -10.93
C GLN A 19 -12.98 16.08 -11.11
N LYS A 20 -13.72 16.61 -10.13
CA LYS A 20 -15.20 16.64 -10.16
C LYS A 20 -15.74 17.58 -11.24
N GLU A 21 -15.23 18.82 -11.31
CA GLU A 21 -15.69 19.85 -12.26
C GLU A 21 -15.40 19.48 -13.72
N ARG A 22 -14.28 18.80 -13.97
CA ARG A 22 -13.79 18.47 -15.32
C ARG A 22 -13.96 17.00 -15.70
N ASN A 23 -14.53 16.18 -14.81
CA ASN A 23 -14.66 14.73 -14.97
C ASN A 23 -13.32 14.07 -15.35
N LEU A 24 -12.25 14.41 -14.63
CA LEU A 24 -10.90 13.95 -14.92
C LEU A 24 -10.61 12.63 -14.21
N THR A 25 -9.97 11.71 -14.91
CA THR A 25 -9.28 10.58 -14.29
C THR A 25 -7.83 10.97 -14.06
N SER A 26 -7.31 10.73 -12.85
CA SER A 26 -5.92 11.06 -12.50
C SER A 26 -5.21 9.89 -11.83
N ILE A 27 -3.89 9.83 -12.01
CA ILE A 27 -3.00 8.94 -11.27
C ILE A 27 -2.19 9.81 -10.32
N PHE A 28 -2.25 9.47 -9.03
CA PHE A 28 -1.56 10.19 -7.97
C PHE A 28 -0.49 9.31 -7.35
N ILE A 29 0.77 9.74 -7.36
CA ILE A 29 1.90 9.01 -6.76
C ILE A 29 2.38 9.81 -5.56
N ALA A 30 2.29 9.21 -4.37
CA ALA A 30 2.69 9.84 -3.14
C ALA A 30 3.24 8.82 -2.13
N HIS A 31 3.92 9.35 -1.12
CA HIS A 31 4.42 8.58 0.02
C HIS A 31 3.60 8.83 1.30
N ASP A 32 2.72 9.83 1.30
CA ASP A 32 1.80 10.10 2.40
C ASP A 32 0.51 9.29 2.23
N LEU A 33 0.39 8.22 2.99
CA LEU A 33 -0.73 7.29 2.93
C LEU A 33 -2.06 7.95 3.36
N SER A 34 -2.03 8.89 4.31
CA SER A 34 -3.24 9.58 4.77
C SER A 34 -3.82 10.44 3.65
N MET A 35 -2.97 11.13 2.90
CA MET A 35 -3.37 11.93 1.75
C MET A 35 -3.87 11.05 0.60
N VAL A 36 -3.21 9.92 0.33
CA VAL A 36 -3.64 8.96 -0.70
C VAL A 36 -5.04 8.44 -0.40
N LYS A 37 -5.33 8.07 0.86
CA LYS A 37 -6.68 7.65 1.27
C LYS A 37 -7.75 8.70 0.95
N HIS A 38 -7.42 9.96 1.13
CA HIS A 38 -8.39 11.06 0.98
C HIS A 38 -8.72 11.40 -0.49
N ILE A 39 -7.76 11.23 -1.41
CA ILE A 39 -7.92 11.66 -2.81
C ILE A 39 -8.26 10.53 -3.79
N SER A 40 -8.00 9.27 -3.41
CA SER A 40 -8.02 8.15 -4.34
C SER A 40 -9.27 7.28 -4.17
N ASP A 41 -9.88 6.88 -5.29
CA ASP A 41 -10.94 5.87 -5.31
C ASP A 41 -10.34 4.46 -5.20
N ARG A 42 -9.19 4.24 -5.85
CA ARG A 42 -8.44 2.96 -5.82
C ARG A 42 -6.99 3.21 -5.49
N VAL A 43 -6.39 2.31 -4.72
CA VAL A 43 -4.99 2.41 -4.30
C VAL A 43 -4.22 1.16 -4.72
N GLY A 44 -3.09 1.38 -5.39
CA GLY A 44 -2.12 0.34 -5.71
C GLY A 44 -0.86 0.49 -4.85
N VAL A 45 -0.50 -0.57 -4.15
CA VAL A 45 0.74 -0.64 -3.37
C VAL A 45 1.82 -1.32 -4.20
N MET A 46 2.97 -0.67 -4.30
CA MET A 46 4.11 -1.19 -5.05
C MET A 46 5.31 -1.44 -4.12
N TYR A 47 6.07 -2.49 -4.41
CA TYR A 47 7.33 -2.78 -3.75
C TYR A 47 8.39 -3.15 -4.79
N LEU A 48 9.53 -2.45 -4.81
CA LEU A 48 10.62 -2.62 -5.79
C LEU A 48 10.11 -2.69 -7.25
N GLY A 49 9.25 -1.76 -7.64
CA GLY A 49 8.69 -1.68 -8.99
C GLY A 49 7.61 -2.73 -9.31
N ARG A 50 7.20 -3.56 -8.36
CA ARG A 50 6.17 -4.59 -8.54
C ARG A 50 4.89 -4.23 -7.79
N MET A 51 3.74 -4.37 -8.44
CA MET A 51 2.44 -4.26 -7.79
C MET A 51 2.26 -5.44 -6.84
N VAL A 52 2.02 -5.16 -5.55
CA VAL A 52 1.82 -6.20 -4.53
C VAL A 52 0.36 -6.30 -4.10
N GLU A 53 -0.37 -5.18 -4.14
CA GLU A 53 -1.79 -5.13 -3.79
C GLU A 53 -2.48 -3.98 -4.50
N LEU A 54 -3.73 -4.18 -4.92
CA LEU A 54 -4.56 -3.17 -5.59
C LEU A 54 -6.00 -3.38 -5.16
N ALA A 55 -6.64 -2.37 -4.59
CA ALA A 55 -8.04 -2.43 -4.19
C ALA A 55 -8.70 -1.05 -4.20
N GLU A 56 -10.00 -0.99 -3.91
CA GLU A 56 -10.67 0.24 -3.52
C GLU A 56 -10.01 0.82 -2.27
N ALA A 57 -9.97 2.14 -2.13
CA ALA A 57 -9.21 2.80 -1.07
C ALA A 57 -9.64 2.31 0.32
N ASP A 58 -10.93 2.40 0.65
CA ASP A 58 -11.41 1.98 1.98
C ASP A 58 -11.12 0.50 2.26
N GLU A 59 -11.36 -0.39 1.28
CA GLU A 59 -11.07 -1.82 1.40
C GLU A 59 -9.58 -2.07 1.69
N LEU A 60 -8.68 -1.41 0.98
CA LEU A 60 -7.24 -1.59 1.17
C LEU A 60 -6.76 -1.11 2.54
N TYR A 61 -7.32 -0.01 3.07
CA TYR A 61 -6.93 0.53 4.38
C TYR A 61 -7.53 -0.28 5.54
N ASP A 62 -8.74 -0.79 5.38
CA ASP A 62 -9.43 -1.53 6.45
C ASP A 62 -9.08 -3.02 6.44
N HIS A 63 -8.82 -3.61 5.25
CA HIS A 63 -8.56 -5.03 5.05
C HIS A 63 -7.30 -5.30 4.20
N PRO A 64 -6.11 -4.78 4.58
CA PRO A 64 -4.87 -5.05 3.85
C PRO A 64 -4.51 -6.53 3.94
N VAL A 65 -4.23 -7.18 2.81
CA VAL A 65 -3.95 -8.62 2.72
C VAL A 65 -2.47 -8.92 2.56
N HIS A 66 -1.76 -8.15 1.73
CA HIS A 66 -0.34 -8.37 1.53
C HIS A 66 0.45 -7.94 2.78
N PRO A 67 1.42 -8.74 3.29
CA PRO A 67 2.16 -8.41 4.52
C PRO A 67 2.87 -7.05 4.49
N TYR A 68 3.32 -6.60 3.32
CA TYR A 68 3.90 -5.27 3.15
C TYR A 68 2.84 -4.18 3.33
N THR A 69 1.67 -4.33 2.70
CA THR A 69 0.56 -3.37 2.86
C THR A 69 0.10 -3.29 4.31
N SER A 70 -0.06 -4.44 4.97
CA SER A 70 -0.42 -4.49 6.40
C SER A 70 0.60 -3.74 7.26
N ALA A 71 1.89 -3.88 6.97
CA ALA A 71 2.93 -3.15 7.69
C ALA A 71 2.85 -1.64 7.43
N LEU A 72 2.62 -1.21 6.17
CA LEU A 72 2.43 0.21 5.83
C LEU A 72 1.21 0.80 6.54
N MET A 73 0.06 0.12 6.49
CA MET A 73 -1.18 0.60 7.14
C MET A 73 -1.00 0.66 8.66
N SER A 74 -0.30 -0.31 9.26
CA SER A 74 0.01 -0.29 10.69
C SER A 74 0.87 0.90 11.13
N ALA A 75 1.58 1.54 10.22
CA ALA A 75 2.43 2.70 10.51
C ALA A 75 1.70 4.04 10.42
N ILE A 76 0.48 4.08 9.89
CA ILE A 76 -0.32 5.31 9.78
C ILE A 76 -0.73 5.77 11.19
N PRO A 77 -0.43 7.01 11.60
CA PRO A 77 -0.85 7.53 12.91
C PRO A 77 -2.37 7.55 13.07
N ILE A 78 -2.86 7.12 14.21
CA ILE A 78 -4.28 7.18 14.56
C ILE A 78 -4.53 8.50 15.29
N GLN A 79 -5.52 9.28 14.86
CA GLN A 79 -5.83 10.59 15.47
C GLN A 79 -6.35 10.48 16.92
N ASP A 80 -6.88 9.31 17.31
CA ASP A 80 -7.32 9.04 18.68
C ASP A 80 -6.12 8.67 19.58
N PRO A 81 -5.75 9.47 20.61
CA PRO A 81 -4.61 9.20 21.46
C PRO A 81 -4.71 7.89 22.26
N LYS A 82 -5.93 7.41 22.55
CA LYS A 82 -6.13 6.14 23.25
C LYS A 82 -5.83 4.96 22.33
N LYS A 83 -6.39 4.97 21.14
CA LYS A 83 -6.14 3.94 20.11
C LYS A 83 -4.69 3.95 19.62
N GLU A 84 -4.06 5.14 19.55
CA GLU A 84 -2.65 5.26 19.17
C GLU A 84 -1.72 4.55 20.17
N LYS A 85 -2.01 4.60 21.47
CA LYS A 85 -1.22 3.90 22.51
C LYS A 85 -1.35 2.37 22.44
N GLU A 86 -2.48 1.87 21.99
CA GLU A 86 -2.75 0.43 21.86
C GLU A 86 -2.33 -0.14 20.50
N ARG A 87 -1.96 0.73 19.55
CA ARG A 87 -1.58 0.35 18.20
C ARG A 87 -0.32 -0.53 18.18
N GLN A 88 -0.43 -1.66 17.51
CA GLN A 88 0.70 -2.54 17.23
C GLN A 88 1.30 -2.22 15.87
N ILE A 89 2.46 -1.57 15.84
CA ILE A 89 3.19 -1.29 14.61
C ILE A 89 3.91 -2.57 14.16
N ILE A 90 3.64 -3.02 12.95
CA ILE A 90 4.34 -4.15 12.34
C ILE A 90 5.70 -3.68 11.84
N ARG A 91 6.76 -4.03 12.56
CA ARG A 91 8.14 -3.69 12.19
C ARG A 91 8.68 -4.72 11.23
N LEU A 92 8.99 -4.28 10.01
CA LEU A 92 9.64 -5.11 9.00
C LEU A 92 11.13 -5.27 9.35
N LYS A 93 11.60 -6.51 9.32
CA LYS A 93 13.03 -6.82 9.54
C LYS A 93 13.82 -6.65 8.25
N GLY A 94 15.12 -6.37 8.39
CA GLY A 94 16.08 -6.26 7.29
C GLY A 94 15.98 -4.92 6.53
N GLU A 95 16.99 -4.68 5.72
CA GLU A 95 17.08 -3.50 4.86
C GLU A 95 16.25 -3.66 3.58
N VAL A 96 15.90 -2.53 2.96
CA VAL A 96 15.27 -2.55 1.64
C VAL A 96 16.33 -2.98 0.63
N PRO A 97 16.12 -4.08 -0.13
CA PRO A 97 17.07 -4.50 -1.14
C PRO A 97 17.27 -3.42 -2.21
N SER A 98 18.43 -3.44 -2.84
CA SER A 98 18.69 -2.57 -4.00
C SER A 98 17.66 -2.85 -5.10
N PRO A 99 17.11 -1.83 -5.75
CA PRO A 99 16.23 -2.03 -6.90
C PRO A 99 16.93 -2.68 -8.11
N VAL A 100 18.28 -2.79 -8.06
CA VAL A 100 19.08 -3.48 -9.09
C VAL A 100 19.12 -5.00 -8.84
N ASP A 101 19.04 -5.43 -7.57
CA ASP A 101 19.12 -6.84 -7.16
C ASP A 101 17.75 -7.36 -6.70
N VAL A 102 16.75 -7.23 -7.57
CA VAL A 102 15.40 -7.73 -7.26
C VAL A 102 15.40 -9.26 -7.30
N PRO A 103 14.90 -9.96 -6.26
CA PRO A 103 14.80 -11.41 -6.26
C PRO A 103 13.99 -11.93 -7.46
N GLU A 104 14.37 -13.11 -7.99
CA GLU A 104 13.62 -13.79 -9.06
C GLU A 104 12.18 -14.13 -8.64
N GLY A 105 12.00 -14.43 -7.35
CA GLY A 105 10.69 -14.70 -6.75
C GLY A 105 9.94 -13.44 -6.31
N CYS A 106 9.23 -13.56 -5.19
CA CYS A 106 8.53 -12.44 -4.58
C CYS A 106 9.54 -11.36 -4.14
N ALA A 107 9.39 -10.14 -4.65
CA ALA A 107 10.28 -9.03 -4.32
C ALA A 107 10.36 -8.74 -2.80
N PHE A 108 9.29 -9.05 -2.06
CA PHE A 108 9.20 -8.83 -0.62
C PHE A 108 9.69 -10.02 0.22
N CYS A 109 10.06 -11.16 -0.37
CA CYS A 109 10.34 -12.42 0.34
C CYS A 109 11.39 -12.28 1.47
N ASN A 110 12.44 -11.47 1.27
CA ASN A 110 13.52 -11.30 2.26
C ASN A 110 13.10 -10.54 3.53
N ARG A 111 11.98 -9.82 3.48
CA ARG A 111 11.44 -9.03 4.60
C ARG A 111 10.07 -9.53 5.07
N CYS A 112 9.52 -10.52 4.37
CA CYS A 112 8.21 -11.07 4.66
C CYS A 112 8.26 -12.00 5.88
N PRO A 113 7.45 -11.76 6.94
CA PRO A 113 7.45 -12.60 8.14
C PRO A 113 6.86 -14.00 7.90
N ILE A 114 6.14 -14.18 6.78
CA ILE A 114 5.48 -15.44 6.40
C ILE A 114 6.04 -16.03 5.10
N ALA A 115 7.26 -15.65 4.71
CA ALA A 115 7.89 -16.13 3.49
C ALA A 115 8.14 -17.65 3.55
N GLU A 116 7.89 -18.32 2.42
CA GLU A 116 8.16 -19.73 2.20
C GLU A 116 9.14 -19.93 1.04
N GLU A 117 9.57 -21.18 0.83
CA GLU A 117 10.50 -21.55 -0.22
C GLU A 117 10.02 -21.13 -1.62
N ILE A 118 8.70 -21.28 -1.89
CA ILE A 118 8.11 -20.86 -3.16
C ILE A 118 8.26 -19.36 -3.41
N CYS A 119 8.21 -18.56 -2.34
CA CYS A 119 8.36 -17.10 -2.45
C CYS A 119 9.75 -16.68 -2.93
N ARG A 120 10.77 -17.52 -2.73
CA ARG A 120 12.15 -17.26 -3.21
C ARG A 120 12.35 -17.64 -4.66
N ARG A 121 11.58 -18.60 -5.16
CA ARG A 121 11.78 -19.22 -6.48
C ARG A 121 10.82 -18.68 -7.54
N LYS A 122 9.61 -18.30 -7.16
CA LYS A 122 8.57 -17.91 -8.12
C LYS A 122 7.95 -16.58 -7.74
N MET A 123 7.81 -15.70 -8.74
CA MET A 123 7.06 -14.46 -8.57
C MET A 123 5.56 -14.76 -8.42
N PRO A 124 4.89 -14.23 -7.38
CA PRO A 124 3.46 -14.36 -7.26
C PRO A 124 2.74 -13.53 -8.33
N GLU A 125 1.70 -14.11 -8.90
CA GLU A 125 0.78 -13.40 -9.79
C GLU A 125 -0.17 -12.53 -8.99
N LEU A 126 -0.60 -11.40 -9.56
CA LEU A 126 -1.65 -10.57 -8.99
C LEU A 126 -2.99 -11.27 -9.21
N LYS A 127 -3.65 -11.72 -8.14
CA LYS A 127 -4.91 -12.47 -8.18
C LYS A 127 -5.98 -11.77 -7.40
N GLU A 128 -7.21 -11.83 -7.90
CA GLU A 128 -8.37 -11.31 -7.20
C GLU A 128 -8.69 -12.20 -5.99
N VAL A 129 -8.76 -11.59 -4.81
CA VAL A 129 -9.05 -12.25 -3.52
C VAL A 129 -10.45 -11.95 -3.00
N SER A 130 -10.98 -10.80 -3.37
CA SER A 130 -12.36 -10.39 -3.19
C SER A 130 -12.70 -9.42 -4.32
N LYS A 131 -13.96 -8.99 -4.40
CA LYS A 131 -14.43 -8.12 -5.49
C LYS A 131 -13.50 -6.90 -5.66
N GLU A 132 -12.86 -6.78 -6.82
CA GLU A 132 -11.93 -5.70 -7.19
C GLU A 132 -10.72 -5.52 -6.26
N HIS A 133 -10.41 -6.52 -5.43
CA HIS A 133 -9.25 -6.55 -4.56
C HIS A 133 -8.25 -7.60 -5.05
N PHE A 134 -7.09 -7.16 -5.49
CA PHE A 134 -6.06 -7.99 -6.13
C PHE A 134 -4.79 -8.00 -5.27
N VAL A 135 -4.20 -9.18 -5.09
CA VAL A 135 -3.01 -9.36 -4.24
C VAL A 135 -2.01 -10.29 -4.90
N ALA A 136 -0.74 -9.92 -4.91
CA ALA A 136 0.37 -10.74 -5.41
C ALA A 136 1.07 -11.45 -4.24
N CYS A 137 0.49 -12.57 -3.77
CA CYS A 137 1.05 -13.34 -2.65
C CYS A 137 0.79 -14.84 -2.84
N HIS A 138 1.77 -15.70 -2.52
CA HIS A 138 1.60 -17.15 -2.55
C HIS A 138 0.82 -17.69 -1.34
N LYS A 139 0.72 -16.90 -0.27
CA LYS A 139 0.05 -17.27 0.99
C LYS A 139 -1.40 -16.83 1.05
N LEU A 140 -1.99 -16.48 -0.07
CA LEU A 140 -3.44 -16.27 -0.14
C LEU A 140 -4.11 -17.57 0.27
N LYS A 141 -4.78 -17.57 1.41
CA LYS A 141 -5.66 -18.69 1.78
C LYS A 141 -6.73 -18.74 0.70
N GLY A 142 -6.70 -19.80 -0.09
CA GLY A 142 -7.75 -20.04 -1.07
C GLY A 142 -9.11 -20.00 -0.38
N GLN A 143 -10.03 -19.29 -1.01
CA GLN A 143 -11.45 -19.49 -0.74
C GLN A 143 -11.85 -20.89 -1.21
#